data_b26520aa18a6c79ff6dede4e977ed8fe
#
_entry.id   b26520aa18a6c79ff6dede4e977ed8fe
#
_cell.length_a   1.000
_cell.length_b   1.000
_cell.length_c   1.000
_cell.angle_alpha   90.00
_cell.angle_beta   90.00
_cell.angle_gamma   90.00
#
_symmetry.space_group_name_H-M   'P 1'
#
loop_
_entity.id
_entity.type
_entity.pdbx_description
1 polymer ?
#
loop_
_entity_poly.entity_id
_entity_poly.type
_entity_poly.pdbx_seq_one_letter_code
_entity_poly.pdbx_strand_id
1 'polypeptide(L)'
;MGRLGVAEHAAKRAEALSGGQQQRVAIARALMQDPKIILADEPIASLDPMNAQIVMETLRRIHDEDGRTVIANLHTLDTARKYCDRVIGMRNGHLVFDGTPSELTTEVARKVYGAGSDFSEAATSTEIRVA
;
A
#
# COMPACT_ATOMS: atom_id res chain seq x y z
N MET A 1 9.15 1.47 -19.03
CA MET A 1 9.45 1.37 -17.60
C MET A 1 9.97 2.67 -16.96
N GLY A 2 10.22 3.71 -17.72
CA GLY A 2 10.81 4.94 -17.18
C GLY A 2 10.06 5.60 -16.04
N ARG A 3 8.72 5.64 -16.06
CA ARG A 3 7.94 6.31 -15.01
C ARG A 3 7.98 5.59 -13.64
N LEU A 4 8.45 4.34 -13.59
CA LEU A 4 8.62 3.61 -12.33
C LEU A 4 10.04 3.73 -11.76
N GLY A 5 10.92 4.46 -12.44
CA GLY A 5 12.31 4.65 -12.01
C GLY A 5 13.17 3.41 -12.06
N VAL A 6 12.81 2.40 -12.85
CA VAL A 6 13.54 1.14 -12.93
C VAL A 6 14.29 0.93 -14.26
N ALA A 7 14.15 1.84 -15.22
CA ALA A 7 14.77 1.66 -16.55
C ALA A 7 16.29 1.51 -16.45
N GLU A 8 16.94 2.29 -15.60
CA GLU A 8 18.40 2.24 -15.41
C GLU A 8 18.86 0.96 -14.71
N HIS A 9 17.95 0.23 -14.07
CA HIS A 9 18.23 -1.02 -13.37
C HIS A 9 17.79 -2.27 -14.15
N ALA A 10 17.25 -2.10 -15.35
CA ALA A 10 16.65 -3.21 -16.11
C ALA A 10 17.62 -4.37 -16.39
N ALA A 11 18.91 -4.08 -16.52
CA ALA A 11 19.94 -5.11 -16.78
C ALA A 11 20.44 -5.80 -15.52
N LYS A 12 20.07 -5.34 -14.33
CA LYS A 12 20.49 -5.93 -13.06
C LYS A 12 19.62 -7.10 -12.68
N ARG A 13 20.21 -8.07 -12.00
CA ARG A 13 19.43 -9.16 -11.40
C ARG A 13 18.62 -8.61 -10.24
N ALA A 14 17.41 -9.16 -10.04
CA ALA A 14 16.50 -8.71 -8.99
C ALA A 14 17.11 -8.77 -7.59
N GLU A 15 17.91 -9.79 -7.29
CA GLU A 15 18.56 -9.96 -5.99
C GLU A 15 19.67 -8.94 -5.71
N ALA A 16 20.14 -8.24 -6.73
CA ALA A 16 21.15 -7.18 -6.58
C ALA A 16 20.53 -5.81 -6.30
N LEU A 17 19.19 -5.70 -6.28
CA LEU A 17 18.47 -4.45 -6.10
C LEU A 17 18.10 -4.24 -4.62
N SER A 18 17.95 -2.97 -4.21
CA SER A 18 17.42 -2.63 -2.89
C SER A 18 15.95 -3.11 -2.76
N GLY A 19 15.42 -3.16 -1.53
CA GLY A 19 14.03 -3.54 -1.29
C GLY A 19 13.04 -2.65 -2.05
N GLY A 20 13.26 -1.33 -2.07
CA GLY A 20 12.42 -0.40 -2.82
C GLY A 20 12.51 -0.61 -4.32
N GLN A 21 13.70 -0.87 -4.84
CA GLN A 21 13.89 -1.18 -6.25
C GLN A 21 13.23 -2.51 -6.63
N GLN A 22 13.32 -3.53 -5.78
CA GLN A 22 12.65 -4.80 -5.97
C GLN A 22 11.13 -4.63 -6.05
N GLN A 23 10.55 -3.80 -5.18
CA GLN A 23 9.13 -3.51 -5.20
C GLN A 23 8.70 -2.80 -6.49
N ARG A 24 9.48 -1.83 -6.95
CA ARG A 24 9.19 -1.14 -8.22
C ARG A 24 9.29 -2.08 -9.42
N VAL A 25 10.24 -3.01 -9.42
CA VAL A 25 10.34 -4.05 -10.45
C VAL A 25 9.11 -4.96 -10.42
N ALA A 26 8.66 -5.35 -9.24
CA ALA A 26 7.45 -6.17 -9.09
C ALA A 26 6.22 -5.45 -9.64
N ILE A 27 6.07 -4.16 -9.36
CA ILE A 27 4.98 -3.35 -9.88
C ILE A 27 5.06 -3.28 -11.41
N ALA A 28 6.26 -3.06 -11.97
CA ALA A 28 6.45 -3.02 -13.42
C ALA A 28 6.04 -4.33 -14.08
N ARG A 29 6.40 -5.47 -13.49
CA ARG A 29 5.99 -6.79 -13.98
C ARG A 29 4.49 -6.97 -13.95
N ALA A 30 3.83 -6.53 -12.89
CA ALA A 30 2.38 -6.60 -12.79
C ALA A 30 1.72 -5.76 -13.88
N LEU A 31 2.22 -4.55 -14.13
CA LEU A 31 1.69 -3.66 -15.16
C LEU A 31 1.82 -4.22 -16.57
N MET A 32 2.80 -5.06 -16.84
CA MET A 32 2.96 -5.71 -18.14
C MET A 32 1.81 -6.63 -18.50
N GLN A 33 1.04 -7.09 -17.53
CA GLN A 33 -0.15 -7.92 -17.75
C GLN A 33 -1.40 -7.08 -18.01
N ASP A 34 -1.28 -5.75 -18.01
CA ASP A 34 -2.39 -4.80 -18.19
C ASP A 34 -3.56 -5.08 -17.23
N PRO A 35 -3.33 -5.15 -15.92
CA PRO A 35 -4.36 -5.52 -14.96
C PRO A 35 -5.35 -4.37 -14.72
N LYS A 36 -6.59 -4.71 -14.42
CA LYS A 36 -7.57 -3.73 -13.93
C LYS A 36 -7.44 -3.50 -12.43
N ILE A 37 -6.99 -4.53 -11.70
CA ILE A 37 -6.84 -4.51 -10.25
C ILE A 37 -5.43 -4.96 -9.91
N ILE A 38 -4.77 -4.20 -9.05
CA ILE A 38 -3.46 -4.55 -8.50
C ILE A 38 -3.64 -4.84 -7.02
N LEU A 39 -3.18 -6.01 -6.59
CA LEU A 39 -3.14 -6.39 -5.19
C LEU A 39 -1.71 -6.21 -4.69
N ALA A 40 -1.51 -5.30 -3.75
CA ALA A 40 -0.21 -5.02 -3.16
C ALA A 40 -0.20 -5.54 -1.72
N ASP A 41 0.43 -6.68 -1.52
CA ASP A 41 0.49 -7.33 -0.21
C ASP A 41 1.71 -6.79 0.56
N GLU A 42 1.43 -6.00 1.60
CA GLU A 42 2.45 -5.35 2.42
C GLU A 42 3.54 -4.63 1.60
N PRO A 43 3.15 -3.71 0.69
CA PRO A 43 4.07 -3.20 -0.33
C PRO A 43 5.23 -2.38 0.22
N ILE A 44 5.14 -1.94 1.47
CA ILE A 44 6.17 -1.10 2.10
C ILE A 44 6.76 -1.73 3.36
N ALA A 45 6.43 -2.99 3.67
CA ALA A 45 7.00 -3.70 4.80
C ALA A 45 8.52 -3.78 4.65
N SER A 46 9.24 -3.51 5.72
CA SER A 46 10.71 -3.55 5.78
C SER A 46 11.43 -2.52 4.90
N LEU A 47 10.73 -1.53 4.36
CA LEU A 47 11.34 -0.43 3.62
C LEU A 47 11.62 0.75 4.55
N ASP A 48 12.71 1.47 4.30
CA ASP A 48 12.96 2.74 4.95
C ASP A 48 11.91 3.79 4.50
N PRO A 49 11.73 4.91 5.25
CA PRO A 49 10.69 5.88 4.96
C PRO A 49 10.73 6.45 3.53
N MET A 50 11.93 6.70 3.00
CA MET A 50 12.07 7.24 1.65
C MET A 50 11.59 6.25 0.60
N ASN A 51 12.02 5.00 0.68
CA ASN A 51 11.60 3.96 -0.27
C ASN A 51 10.12 3.63 -0.12
N ALA A 52 9.61 3.60 1.10
CA ALA A 52 8.18 3.42 1.34
C ALA A 52 7.36 4.52 0.66
N GLN A 53 7.78 5.76 0.77
CA GLN A 53 7.12 6.88 0.12
C GLN A 53 7.11 6.72 -1.41
N ILE A 54 8.23 6.36 -2.00
CA ILE A 54 8.33 6.19 -3.45
C ILE A 54 7.38 5.09 -3.93
N VAL A 55 7.32 3.97 -3.23
CA VAL A 55 6.43 2.86 -3.59
C VAL A 55 4.96 3.29 -3.49
N MET A 56 4.57 3.95 -2.41
CA MET A 56 3.18 4.40 -2.23
C MET A 56 2.79 5.47 -3.26
N GLU A 57 3.68 6.41 -3.56
CA GLU A 57 3.44 7.41 -4.59
C GLU A 57 3.31 6.77 -5.98
N THR A 58 4.09 5.73 -6.25
CA THR A 58 4.00 4.97 -7.50
C THR A 58 2.64 4.29 -7.64
N LEU A 59 2.18 3.61 -6.58
CA LEU A 59 0.87 2.96 -6.57
C LEU A 59 -0.25 4.00 -6.72
N ARG A 60 -0.14 5.13 -6.03
CA ARG A 60 -1.11 6.22 -6.14
C ARG A 60 -1.20 6.77 -7.56
N ARG A 61 -0.06 6.97 -8.20
CA ARG A 61 0.02 7.45 -9.57
C ARG A 61 -0.62 6.48 -10.55
N ILE A 62 -0.39 5.19 -10.38
CA ILE A 62 -1.02 4.15 -11.21
C ILE A 62 -2.54 4.26 -11.15
N HIS A 63 -3.09 4.48 -9.97
CA HIS A 63 -4.53 4.69 -9.82
C HIS A 63 -4.97 5.98 -10.51
N ASP A 64 -4.32 7.10 -10.20
CA ASP A 64 -4.73 8.43 -10.65
C ASP A 64 -4.58 8.60 -12.16
N GLU A 65 -3.48 8.11 -12.74
CA GLU A 65 -3.18 8.30 -14.16
C GLU A 65 -3.74 7.20 -15.05
N ASP A 66 -3.69 5.95 -14.60
CA ASP A 66 -4.09 4.80 -15.40
C ASP A 66 -5.53 4.32 -15.11
N GLY A 67 -6.16 4.82 -14.06
CA GLY A 67 -7.51 4.40 -13.67
C GLY A 67 -7.58 2.99 -13.12
N ARG A 68 -6.46 2.38 -12.74
CA ARG A 68 -6.43 1.04 -12.19
C ARG A 68 -6.84 1.05 -10.73
N THR A 69 -7.53 0.03 -10.27
CA THR A 69 -7.84 -0.14 -8.86
C THR A 69 -6.64 -0.75 -8.15
N VAL A 70 -6.20 -0.13 -7.05
CA VAL A 70 -5.12 -0.65 -6.23
C VAL A 70 -5.67 -0.99 -4.85
N ILE A 71 -5.43 -2.21 -4.41
CA ILE A 71 -5.80 -2.69 -3.07
C ILE A 71 -4.50 -3.07 -2.36
N ALA A 72 -4.26 -2.47 -1.22
CA ALA A 72 -3.02 -2.71 -0.47
C ALA A 72 -3.31 -3.00 1.00
N ASN A 73 -2.59 -3.95 1.58
CA ASN A 73 -2.57 -4.11 3.04
C ASN A 73 -1.53 -3.16 3.60
N LEU A 74 -1.91 -2.38 4.58
CA LEU A 74 -1.01 -1.48 5.28
C LEU A 74 -1.16 -1.67 6.79
N HIS A 75 -0.07 -1.41 7.51
CA HIS A 75 -0.03 -1.58 8.96
C HIS A 75 -0.10 -0.27 9.73
N THR A 76 0.01 0.87 9.06
CA THR A 76 -0.03 2.16 9.72
C THR A 76 -1.19 3.01 9.23
N LEU A 77 -1.85 3.69 10.17
CA LEU A 77 -2.95 4.58 9.87
C LEU A 77 -2.50 5.80 9.08
N ASP A 78 -1.30 6.30 9.37
CA ASP A 78 -0.78 7.49 8.70
C ASP A 78 -0.60 7.27 7.21
N THR A 79 -0.09 6.11 6.81
CA THR A 79 0.03 5.75 5.39
C THR A 79 -1.34 5.63 4.75
N ALA A 80 -2.30 4.99 5.43
CA ALA A 80 -3.66 4.87 4.94
C ALA A 80 -4.30 6.23 4.71
N ARG A 81 -4.18 7.14 5.69
CA ARG A 81 -4.74 8.48 5.59
C ARG A 81 -4.12 9.29 4.47
N LYS A 82 -2.82 9.12 4.23
CA LYS A 82 -2.10 9.90 3.23
C LYS A 82 -2.37 9.46 1.80
N TYR A 83 -2.53 8.17 1.55
CA TYR A 83 -2.51 7.63 0.19
C TYR A 83 -3.82 7.02 -0.29
N CYS A 84 -4.77 6.76 0.59
CA CYS A 84 -5.95 5.96 0.24
C CYS A 84 -7.21 6.80 0.16
N ASP A 85 -8.12 6.40 -0.74
CA ASP A 85 -9.44 7.03 -0.87
C ASP A 85 -10.49 6.28 -0.05
N ARG A 86 -10.27 5.00 0.19
CA ARG A 86 -11.16 4.15 0.96
C ARG A 86 -10.35 3.21 1.84
N VAL A 87 -10.75 3.07 3.07
CA VAL A 87 -10.10 2.19 4.04
C VAL A 87 -11.09 1.14 4.50
N ILE A 88 -10.64 -0.10 4.49
CA ILE A 88 -11.39 -1.23 5.01
C ILE A 88 -10.60 -1.80 6.18
N GLY A 89 -11.23 -1.84 7.36
CA GLY A 89 -10.64 -2.43 8.54
C GLY A 89 -11.21 -3.80 8.82
N MET A 90 -10.35 -4.76 9.05
CA MET A 90 -10.76 -6.13 9.36
C MET A 90 -10.16 -6.58 10.67
N ARG A 91 -10.93 -7.35 11.42
CA ARG A 91 -10.50 -7.94 12.69
C ARG A 91 -11.15 -9.31 12.86
N ASN A 92 -10.32 -10.32 13.16
CA ASN A 92 -10.79 -11.69 13.38
C ASN A 92 -11.67 -12.23 12.24
N GLY A 93 -11.34 -11.89 11.01
CA GLY A 93 -12.08 -12.32 9.83
C GLY A 93 -13.37 -11.54 9.57
N HIS A 94 -13.63 -10.48 10.33
CA HIS A 94 -14.84 -9.68 10.19
C HIS A 94 -14.49 -8.26 9.70
N LEU A 95 -15.37 -7.71 8.86
CA LEU A 95 -15.32 -6.31 8.47
C LEU A 95 -15.78 -5.46 9.65
N VAL A 96 -14.91 -4.60 10.17
CA VAL A 96 -15.22 -3.73 11.31
C VAL A 96 -15.23 -2.25 10.95
N PHE A 97 -14.71 -1.88 9.79
CA PHE A 97 -14.73 -0.51 9.29
C PHE A 97 -14.70 -0.50 7.77
N ASP A 98 -15.46 0.40 7.17
CA ASP A 98 -15.44 0.68 5.74
C ASP A 98 -15.83 2.15 5.56
N GLY A 99 -14.88 2.96 5.13
CA GLY A 99 -15.14 4.39 4.97
C GLY A 99 -13.95 5.14 4.38
N THR A 100 -14.05 6.46 4.39
CA THR A 100 -12.98 7.34 3.94
C THR A 100 -11.89 7.44 5.00
N PRO A 101 -10.66 7.85 4.63
CA PRO A 101 -9.59 8.06 5.60
C PRO A 101 -9.96 9.07 6.71
N SER A 102 -10.76 10.09 6.39
CA SER A 102 -11.19 11.08 7.37
C SER A 102 -12.14 10.51 8.42
N GLU A 103 -12.87 9.46 8.09
CA GLU A 103 -13.75 8.74 9.02
C GLU A 103 -12.98 7.80 9.95
N LEU A 104 -11.71 7.54 9.67
CA LEU A 104 -10.85 6.69 10.48
C LEU A 104 -10.33 7.46 11.69
N THR A 105 -11.18 7.62 12.67
CA THR A 105 -10.88 8.32 13.92
C THR A 105 -10.17 7.39 14.91
N THR A 106 -9.71 7.95 16.04
CA THR A 106 -9.12 7.16 17.12
C THR A 106 -10.10 6.13 17.67
N GLU A 107 -11.38 6.47 17.78
CA GLU A 107 -12.40 5.52 18.24
C GLU A 107 -12.57 4.36 17.27
N VAL A 108 -12.63 4.64 15.98
CA VAL A 108 -12.72 3.62 14.92
C VAL A 108 -11.46 2.75 14.93
N ALA A 109 -10.28 3.35 15.05
CA ALA A 109 -9.03 2.62 15.13
C ALA A 109 -9.00 1.63 16.29
N ARG A 110 -9.59 1.98 17.43
CA ARG A 110 -9.74 1.05 18.57
C ARG A 110 -10.62 -0.14 18.24
N LYS A 111 -11.63 0.03 17.42
CA LYS A 111 -12.48 -1.09 16.96
C LYS A 111 -11.71 -2.02 16.04
N VAL A 112 -10.82 -1.48 15.20
CA VAL A 112 -10.00 -2.29 14.28
C VAL A 112 -8.89 -3.02 15.04
N TYR A 113 -8.15 -2.30 15.88
CA TYR A 113 -6.96 -2.83 16.55
C TYR A 113 -7.22 -3.36 17.96
N GLY A 114 -8.32 -2.97 18.56
CA GLY A 114 -8.64 -3.28 19.95
C GLY A 114 -8.19 -2.19 20.93
N ALA A 115 -8.81 -2.19 22.10
CA ALA A 115 -8.48 -1.22 23.15
C ALA A 115 -7.05 -1.42 23.65
N GLY A 116 -6.30 -0.33 23.82
CA GLY A 116 -4.92 -0.36 24.34
C GLY A 116 -3.86 -0.68 23.31
N SER A 117 -4.22 -0.84 22.03
CA SER A 117 -3.25 -1.07 20.96
C SER A 117 -2.52 0.21 20.58
N ASP A 118 -1.26 0.07 20.18
CA ASP A 118 -0.51 1.14 19.54
C ASP A 118 -0.91 1.20 18.07
N PHE A 119 -1.55 2.28 17.67
CA PHE A 119 -2.08 2.41 16.32
C PHE A 119 -1.02 2.73 15.27
N SER A 120 0.18 3.12 15.66
CA SER A 120 1.26 3.43 14.73
C SER A 120 1.91 2.19 14.14
N GLU A 121 1.89 1.08 14.88
CA GLU A 121 2.58 -0.16 14.50
C GLU A 121 1.72 -1.42 14.65
N ALA A 122 0.43 -1.29 14.89
CA ALA A 122 -0.41 -2.46 15.12
C ALA A 122 -0.48 -3.36 13.90
N ALA A 123 -0.09 -4.61 14.08
CA ALA A 123 -0.10 -5.63 13.04
C ALA A 123 -1.52 -6.19 12.84
N THR A 124 -2.39 -5.38 12.31
CA THR A 124 -3.75 -5.81 11.95
C THR A 124 -3.91 -5.62 10.47
N SER A 125 -4.42 -6.61 9.79
CA SER A 125 -4.64 -6.46 8.36
C SER A 125 -5.68 -5.37 8.12
N THR A 126 -5.22 -4.27 7.59
CA THR A 126 -6.05 -3.19 7.10
C THR A 126 -6.00 -3.28 5.59
N GLU A 127 -7.08 -3.64 4.98
CA GLU A 127 -7.16 -3.59 3.53
C GLU A 127 -7.52 -2.18 3.11
N ILE A 128 -6.68 -1.63 2.26
CA ILE A 128 -6.84 -0.28 1.79
C ILE A 128 -7.08 -0.34 0.30
N ARG A 129 -8.22 0.14 -0.09
CA ARG A 129 -8.58 0.23 -1.49
C ARG A 129 -8.43 1.66 -1.95
N VAL A 130 -7.56 1.85 -2.92
CA VAL A 130 -7.44 3.10 -3.65
C VAL A 130 -8.26 2.92 -4.92
N ALA A 131 -9.43 3.47 -4.92
CA ALA A 131 -10.35 3.30 -6.06
C ALA A 131 -10.69 4.66 -6.67
#